data_83f5278e06bd56af9d752a875b91dc3a
#
_entry.id   83f5278e06bd56af9d752a875b91dc3a
#
_cell.length_a   1.000
_cell.length_b   1.000
_cell.length_c   1.000
_cell.angle_alpha   90.00
_cell.angle_beta   90.00
_cell.angle_gamma   90.00
#
_symmetry.space_group_name_H-M   'P 1'
#
loop_
_entity.id
_entity.type
_entity.pdbx_description
1 polymer ?
#
loop_
_entity_poly.entity_id
_entity_poly.type
_entity_poly.pdbx_seq_one_letter_code
_entity_poly.pdbx_strand_id
1 'polypeptide(L)'
;MLPRMGTLFYVVGASGAGKDSLLGYARERLGDGAPVLFAHRYITRPPGAGGEAHVALTPAEFATRKALGLFALDWESHGLCYGLGIEIDAWLRAGAHVVMNGSRAHLAQASRRHPTLRVVLIAVDPAILRTRLLARARESAAEIDSRVARAAAFTVEHPNLHVIRNEGPLAEAGGELVALLSGRQVLAKV
;
A
#
# COMPACT_ATOMS: atom_id res chain seq x y z
N MET A 1 -24.21 19.88 -9.01
CA MET A 1 -23.98 18.53 -8.46
C MET A 1 -22.54 18.50 -7.95
N LEU A 2 -22.33 18.36 -6.65
CA LEU A 2 -20.97 18.28 -6.09
C LEU A 2 -20.26 17.04 -6.68
N PRO A 3 -19.00 17.14 -7.11
CA PRO A 3 -18.26 15.99 -7.61
C PRO A 3 -18.23 14.91 -6.53
N ARG A 4 -18.49 13.66 -6.94
CA ARG A 4 -18.42 12.51 -6.03
C ARG A 4 -16.98 12.39 -5.56
N MET A 5 -16.73 12.43 -4.26
CA MET A 5 -15.39 12.25 -3.70
C MET A 5 -14.79 10.92 -4.16
N GLY A 6 -13.51 10.95 -4.50
CA GLY A 6 -12.75 9.75 -4.82
C GLY A 6 -12.62 8.81 -3.60
N THR A 7 -12.15 7.61 -3.85
CA THR A 7 -11.92 6.58 -2.81
C THR A 7 -10.43 6.46 -2.53
N LEU A 8 -10.04 6.45 -1.25
CA LEU A 8 -8.69 6.09 -0.84
C LEU A 8 -8.59 4.56 -0.67
N PHE A 9 -7.74 3.93 -1.49
CA PHE A 9 -7.38 2.52 -1.37
C PHE A 9 -6.08 2.37 -0.58
N TYR A 10 -6.20 1.85 0.62
CA TYR A 10 -5.10 1.64 1.56
C TYR A 10 -4.58 0.20 1.43
N VAL A 11 -3.54 0.00 0.62
CA VAL A 11 -3.00 -1.33 0.33
C VAL A 11 -2.03 -1.76 1.41
N VAL A 12 -2.32 -2.87 2.08
CA VAL A 12 -1.49 -3.43 3.15
C VAL A 12 -1.15 -4.90 2.88
N GLY A 13 -0.20 -5.43 3.59
CA GLY A 13 0.22 -6.83 3.49
C GLY A 13 1.63 -7.01 4.05
N ALA A 14 2.01 -8.23 4.28
CA ALA A 14 3.34 -8.57 4.77
C ALA A 14 4.44 -8.05 3.85
N SER A 15 5.61 -7.79 4.41
CA SER A 15 6.79 -7.56 3.59
C SER A 15 7.14 -8.85 2.84
N GLY A 16 7.22 -8.77 1.51
CA GLY A 16 7.36 -9.96 0.66
C GLY A 16 6.05 -10.47 0.05
N ALA A 17 4.88 -9.97 0.46
CA ALA A 17 3.59 -10.36 -0.13
C ALA A 17 3.40 -9.93 -1.59
N GLY A 18 4.29 -9.11 -2.16
CA GLY A 18 4.24 -8.70 -3.56
C GLY A 18 3.44 -7.42 -3.83
N LYS A 19 3.20 -6.60 -2.80
CA LYS A 19 2.47 -5.32 -2.94
C LYS A 19 3.02 -4.43 -4.06
N ASP A 20 4.34 -4.21 -4.08
CA ASP A 20 4.96 -3.31 -5.05
C ASP A 20 4.80 -3.82 -6.49
N SER A 21 4.91 -5.13 -6.69
CA SER A 21 4.68 -5.77 -8.00
C SER A 21 3.23 -5.63 -8.45
N LEU A 22 2.27 -5.81 -7.53
CA LEU A 22 0.85 -5.66 -7.83
C LEU A 22 0.47 -4.20 -8.11
N LEU A 23 1.04 -3.26 -7.35
CA LEU A 23 0.84 -1.82 -7.59
C LEU A 23 1.44 -1.39 -8.92
N GLY A 24 2.63 -1.89 -9.28
CA GLY A 24 3.25 -1.69 -10.59
C GLY A 24 2.38 -2.22 -11.71
N TYR A 25 1.94 -3.48 -11.61
CA TYR A 25 1.03 -4.11 -12.57
C TYR A 25 -0.27 -3.32 -12.76
N ALA A 26 -0.88 -2.88 -11.64
CA ALA A 26 -2.11 -2.10 -11.72
C ALA A 26 -1.90 -0.74 -12.39
N ARG A 27 -0.78 -0.07 -12.10
CA ARG A 27 -0.42 1.22 -12.72
C ARG A 27 -0.29 1.09 -14.24
N GLU A 28 0.41 0.05 -14.72
CA GLU A 28 0.59 -0.20 -16.16
C GLU A 28 -0.74 -0.54 -16.86
N ARG A 29 -1.61 -1.30 -16.20
CA ARG A 29 -2.86 -1.79 -16.81
C ARG A 29 -4.01 -0.78 -16.76
N LEU A 30 -4.03 0.11 -15.78
CA LEU A 30 -5.04 1.17 -15.71
C LEU A 30 -4.81 2.24 -16.78
N GLY A 31 -3.54 2.42 -17.21
CA GLY A 31 -3.18 3.34 -18.29
C GLY A 31 -3.53 4.80 -18.01
N ASP A 32 -3.32 5.63 -19.01
CA ASP A 32 -3.66 7.04 -18.98
C ASP A 32 -5.18 7.23 -19.13
N GLY A 33 -5.78 8.04 -18.27
CA GLY A 33 -7.20 8.39 -18.32
C GLY A 33 -8.13 7.68 -17.32
N ALA A 34 -7.66 6.66 -16.61
CA ALA A 34 -8.38 6.18 -15.43
C ALA A 34 -8.25 7.23 -14.29
N PRO A 35 -9.35 7.59 -13.59
CA PRO A 35 -9.28 8.55 -12.49
C PRO A 35 -8.68 7.92 -11.22
N VAL A 36 -7.53 7.23 -11.37
CA VAL A 36 -6.81 6.51 -10.30
C VAL A 36 -5.38 7.02 -10.23
N LEU A 37 -5.02 7.60 -9.09
CA LEU A 37 -3.70 8.15 -8.81
C LEU A 37 -2.97 7.30 -7.77
N PHE A 38 -1.69 7.03 -8.01
CA PHE A 38 -0.85 6.27 -7.09
C PHE A 38 -0.01 7.24 -6.26
N ALA A 39 -0.29 7.33 -4.98
CA ALA A 39 0.42 8.21 -4.07
C ALA A 39 1.85 7.70 -3.83
N HIS A 40 2.83 8.62 -3.88
CA HIS A 40 4.19 8.35 -3.45
C HIS A 40 4.30 8.46 -1.93
N ARG A 41 5.16 7.64 -1.35
CA ARG A 41 5.59 7.85 0.04
C ARG A 41 6.81 8.75 0.06
N TYR A 42 6.80 9.69 1.00
CA TYR A 42 7.99 10.45 1.42
C TYR A 42 8.68 9.64 2.52
N ILE A 43 9.97 9.32 2.36
CA ILE A 43 10.67 8.45 3.32
C ILE A 43 12.05 9.05 3.62
N THR A 44 12.46 9.05 4.90
CA THR A 44 13.82 9.43 5.31
C THR A 44 14.83 8.31 5.03
N ARG A 45 14.80 7.81 3.81
CA ARG A 45 15.65 6.75 3.28
C ARG A 45 16.33 7.23 2.01
N PRO A 46 17.63 6.94 1.79
CA PRO A 46 18.33 7.34 0.57
C PRO A 46 17.59 6.88 -0.70
N PRO A 47 17.70 7.66 -1.79
CA PRO A 47 17.12 7.27 -3.08
C PRO A 47 17.69 5.92 -3.55
N GLY A 48 16.84 5.08 -4.15
CA GLY A 48 17.26 3.77 -4.66
C GLY A 48 17.48 2.69 -3.60
N ALA A 49 17.45 3.01 -2.32
CA ALA A 49 17.49 2.02 -1.26
C ALA A 49 16.11 1.36 -1.11
N GLY A 50 16.04 0.03 -1.30
CA GLY A 50 14.80 -0.75 -1.23
C GLY A 50 14.10 -0.89 -2.58
N GLY A 51 13.02 -1.67 -2.63
CA GLY A 51 12.29 -2.04 -3.87
C GLY A 51 11.14 -1.13 -4.24
N GLU A 52 10.93 -0.02 -3.55
CA GLU A 52 9.82 0.89 -3.76
C GLU A 52 10.30 2.26 -4.25
N ALA A 53 9.64 2.76 -5.29
CA ALA A 53 9.80 4.16 -5.69
C ALA A 53 9.22 5.08 -4.61
N HIS A 54 10.04 5.95 -4.04
CA HIS A 54 9.66 6.89 -3.00
C HIS A 54 10.36 8.24 -3.22
N VAL A 55 9.82 9.28 -2.61
CA VAL A 55 10.49 10.58 -2.53
C VAL A 55 11.37 10.58 -1.29
N ALA A 56 12.68 10.61 -1.50
CA ALA A 56 13.64 10.63 -0.41
C ALA A 56 13.69 12.03 0.23
N LEU A 57 13.61 12.08 1.57
CA LEU A 57 13.78 13.30 2.35
C LEU A 57 14.91 13.12 3.37
N THR A 58 15.56 14.21 3.72
CA THR A 58 16.37 14.24 4.94
C THR A 58 15.48 14.23 6.17
N PRO A 59 15.95 13.75 7.36
CA PRO A 59 15.19 13.85 8.58
C PRO A 59 14.76 15.29 8.94
N ALA A 60 15.63 16.28 8.67
CA ALA A 60 15.33 17.69 8.91
C ALA A 60 14.20 18.20 7.99
N GLU A 61 14.25 17.86 6.69
CA GLU A 61 13.20 18.23 5.74
C GLU A 61 11.88 17.55 6.09
N PHE A 62 11.90 16.28 6.47
CA PHE A 62 10.71 15.57 6.91
C PHE A 62 10.06 16.25 8.12
N ALA A 63 10.87 16.61 9.15
CA ALA A 63 10.38 17.32 10.32
C ALA A 63 9.75 18.68 9.97
N THR A 64 10.39 19.43 9.07
CA THR A 64 9.85 20.72 8.57
C THR A 64 8.51 20.53 7.89
N ARG A 65 8.39 19.56 6.96
CA ARG A 65 7.12 19.28 6.27
C ARG A 65 6.03 18.83 7.24
N LYS A 66 6.38 18.02 8.23
CA LYS A 66 5.45 17.59 9.27
C LYS A 66 4.95 18.77 10.11
N ALA A 67 5.84 19.66 10.54
CA ALA A 67 5.48 20.86 11.31
C ALA A 67 4.58 21.81 10.54
N LEU A 68 4.74 21.88 9.21
CA LEU A 68 3.90 22.68 8.32
C LEU A 68 2.57 21.99 7.93
N GLY A 69 2.30 20.77 8.43
CA GLY A 69 1.06 20.03 8.12
C GLY A 69 0.98 19.53 6.67
N LEU A 70 2.11 19.32 6.01
CA LEU A 70 2.17 18.90 4.61
C LEU A 70 2.01 17.40 4.41
N PHE A 71 1.78 16.63 5.48
CA PHE A 71 1.43 15.21 5.39
C PHE A 71 -0.04 14.99 5.78
N ALA A 72 -0.76 14.26 4.95
CA ALA A 72 -2.08 13.73 5.28
C ALA A 72 -1.97 12.59 6.31
N LEU A 73 -0.93 11.76 6.18
CA LEU A 73 -0.58 10.69 7.11
C LEU A 73 0.93 10.65 7.28
N ASP A 74 1.41 10.47 8.51
CA ASP A 74 2.82 10.24 8.79
C ASP A 74 2.98 9.19 9.90
N TRP A 75 4.09 8.46 9.87
CA TRP A 75 4.44 7.47 10.87
C TRP A 75 5.94 7.16 10.88
N GLU A 76 6.38 6.49 11.93
CA GLU A 76 7.74 5.97 12.06
C GLU A 76 7.73 4.44 12.05
N SER A 77 8.71 3.84 11.40
CA SER A 77 8.89 2.40 11.38
C SER A 77 10.34 2.05 11.05
N HIS A 78 10.92 1.13 11.82
CA HIS A 78 12.31 0.67 11.63
C HIS A 78 13.35 1.81 11.53
N GLY A 79 13.20 2.84 12.35
CA GLY A 79 14.12 3.98 12.38
C GLY A 79 14.00 4.95 11.20
N LEU A 80 12.97 4.80 10.37
CA LEU A 80 12.66 5.69 9.26
C LEU A 80 11.32 6.37 9.47
N CYS A 81 11.21 7.62 9.00
CA CYS A 81 9.95 8.34 8.92
C CYS A 81 9.33 8.15 7.54
N TYR A 82 8.02 8.00 7.52
CA TYR A 82 7.19 7.82 6.33
C TYR A 82 6.08 8.86 6.33
N GLY A 83 5.83 9.48 5.19
CA GLY A 83 4.75 10.44 5.00
C GLY A 83 4.00 10.21 3.71
N LEU A 84 2.73 10.55 3.71
CA LEU A 84 1.89 10.75 2.54
C LEU A 84 1.53 12.21 2.48
N GLY A 85 1.81 12.84 1.37
CA GLY A 85 1.59 14.27 1.21
C GLY A 85 0.11 14.66 1.25
N ILE A 86 -0.14 15.89 1.67
CA ILE A 86 -1.49 16.46 1.78
C ILE A 86 -2.20 16.54 0.42
N GLU A 87 -1.48 16.43 -0.70
CA GLU A 87 -2.02 16.42 -2.05
C GLU A 87 -3.06 15.33 -2.29
N ILE A 88 -2.99 14.21 -1.56
CA ILE A 88 -3.98 13.13 -1.68
C ILE A 88 -5.40 13.63 -1.34
N ASP A 89 -5.53 14.57 -0.39
CA ASP A 89 -6.83 15.14 -0.02
C ASP A 89 -7.41 15.99 -1.16
N ALA A 90 -6.55 16.69 -1.91
CA ALA A 90 -6.97 17.46 -3.09
C ALA A 90 -7.42 16.53 -4.22
N TRP A 91 -6.68 15.45 -4.46
CA TRP A 91 -7.04 14.45 -5.48
C TRP A 91 -8.36 13.76 -5.18
N LEU A 92 -8.58 13.36 -3.93
CA LEU A 92 -9.86 12.77 -3.49
C LEU A 92 -11.03 13.74 -3.66
N ARG A 93 -10.85 15.04 -3.32
CA ARG A 93 -11.87 16.06 -3.54
C ARG A 93 -12.16 16.31 -5.02
N ALA A 94 -11.16 16.18 -5.88
CA ALA A 94 -11.32 16.27 -7.32
C ALA A 94 -12.04 15.05 -7.94
N GLY A 95 -12.34 14.01 -7.13
CA GLY A 95 -13.02 12.80 -7.57
C GLY A 95 -12.09 11.67 -8.01
N ALA A 96 -10.78 11.87 -7.97
CA ALA A 96 -9.82 10.80 -8.30
C ALA A 96 -9.76 9.76 -7.18
N HIS A 97 -9.69 8.49 -7.56
CA HIS A 97 -9.33 7.43 -6.63
C HIS A 97 -7.84 7.49 -6.33
N VAL A 98 -7.46 7.29 -5.08
CA VAL A 98 -6.06 7.33 -4.65
C VAL A 98 -5.64 5.98 -4.11
N VAL A 99 -4.53 5.45 -4.62
CA VAL A 99 -3.95 4.17 -4.18
C VAL A 99 -2.66 4.45 -3.43
N MET A 100 -2.52 3.91 -2.23
CA MET A 100 -1.32 4.08 -1.43
C MET A 100 -0.82 2.75 -0.84
N ASN A 101 0.50 2.62 -0.75
CA ASN A 101 1.14 1.53 -0.01
C ASN A 101 1.16 1.88 1.48
N GLY A 102 0.25 1.28 2.24
CA GLY A 102 0.01 1.58 3.65
C GLY A 102 0.80 0.70 4.62
N SER A 103 0.75 1.08 5.89
CA SER A 103 1.28 0.30 7.00
C SER A 103 0.15 -0.32 7.82
N ARG A 104 0.20 -1.64 8.05
CA ARG A 104 -0.78 -2.34 8.88
C ARG A 104 -0.89 -1.74 10.29
N ALA A 105 0.24 -1.39 10.89
CA ALA A 105 0.29 -0.82 12.24
C ALA A 105 -0.37 0.57 12.32
N HIS A 106 -0.47 1.30 11.20
CA HIS A 106 -1.01 2.67 11.14
C HIS A 106 -2.39 2.74 10.47
N LEU A 107 -3.03 1.59 10.22
CA LEU A 107 -4.36 1.53 9.62
C LEU A 107 -5.41 2.30 10.46
N ALA A 108 -5.38 2.17 11.78
CA ALA A 108 -6.32 2.89 12.66
C ALA A 108 -6.18 4.41 12.54
N GLN A 109 -4.97 4.94 12.36
CA GLN A 109 -4.74 6.36 12.12
C GLN A 109 -5.32 6.78 10.76
N ALA A 110 -5.04 5.98 9.72
CA ALA A 110 -5.57 6.23 8.37
C ALA A 110 -7.10 6.22 8.34
N SER A 111 -7.73 5.26 9.04
CA SER A 111 -9.20 5.15 9.12
C SER A 111 -9.84 6.33 9.84
N ARG A 112 -9.18 6.86 10.88
CA ARG A 112 -9.68 8.10 11.55
C ARG A 112 -9.61 9.31 10.63
N ARG A 113 -8.57 9.43 9.83
CA ARG A 113 -8.38 10.56 8.90
C ARG A 113 -9.29 10.45 7.68
N HIS A 114 -9.47 9.23 7.17
CA HIS A 114 -10.28 8.91 5.99
C HIS A 114 -11.28 7.80 6.31
N PRO A 115 -12.43 8.11 6.95
CA PRO A 115 -13.37 7.08 7.43
C PRO A 115 -13.97 6.19 6.33
N THR A 116 -13.95 6.66 5.08
CA THR A 116 -14.48 5.93 3.91
C THR A 116 -13.42 5.16 3.13
N LEU A 117 -12.17 5.11 3.65
CA LEU A 117 -11.11 4.38 2.96
C LEU A 117 -11.48 2.90 2.77
N ARG A 118 -10.96 2.31 1.71
CA ARG A 118 -11.02 0.87 1.46
C ARG A 118 -9.67 0.25 1.74
N VAL A 119 -9.66 -0.77 2.59
CA VAL A 119 -8.44 -1.53 2.89
C VAL A 119 -8.33 -2.67 1.90
N VAL A 120 -7.17 -2.76 1.25
CA VAL A 120 -6.84 -3.87 0.35
C VAL A 120 -5.70 -4.66 0.99
N LEU A 121 -6.04 -5.84 1.53
CA LEU A 121 -5.05 -6.74 2.11
C LEU A 121 -4.51 -7.68 1.03
N ILE A 122 -3.22 -7.56 0.75
CA ILE A 122 -2.52 -8.56 -0.06
C ILE A 122 -2.10 -9.69 0.85
N ALA A 123 -2.85 -10.78 0.77
CA ALA A 123 -2.62 -12.01 1.51
C ALA A 123 -1.73 -12.95 0.70
N VAL A 124 -0.94 -13.75 1.40
CA VAL A 124 -0.11 -14.80 0.82
C VAL A 124 0.06 -15.92 1.85
N ASP A 125 0.01 -17.15 1.39
CA ASP A 125 0.28 -18.31 2.23
C ASP A 125 1.68 -18.21 2.88
N PRO A 126 1.84 -18.54 4.17
CA PRO A 126 3.12 -18.49 4.89
C PRO A 126 4.25 -19.27 4.21
N ALA A 127 3.97 -20.44 3.61
CA ALA A 127 4.98 -21.24 2.94
C ALA A 127 5.46 -20.58 1.64
N ILE A 128 4.52 -19.99 0.88
CA ILE A 128 4.84 -19.22 -0.34
C ILE A 128 5.63 -17.95 0.04
N LEU A 129 5.24 -17.26 1.11
CA LEU A 129 5.96 -16.09 1.60
C LEU A 129 7.41 -16.46 1.96
N ARG A 130 7.60 -17.57 2.69
CA ARG A 130 8.93 -18.09 3.08
C ARG A 130 9.78 -18.36 1.84
N THR A 131 9.24 -19.05 0.85
CA THR A 131 9.94 -19.35 -0.41
C THR A 131 10.36 -18.07 -1.14
N ARG A 132 9.47 -17.07 -1.22
CA ARG A 132 9.77 -15.77 -1.85
C ARG A 132 10.87 -14.99 -1.11
N LEU A 133 10.89 -15.06 0.22
CA LEU A 133 11.91 -14.37 1.03
C LEU A 133 13.27 -15.07 0.89
N LEU A 134 13.31 -16.41 0.89
CA LEU A 134 14.53 -17.19 0.63
C LEU A 134 15.12 -16.88 -0.74
N ALA A 135 14.30 -16.84 -1.79
CA ALA A 135 14.75 -16.55 -3.15
C ALA A 135 15.38 -15.16 -3.31
N ARG A 136 15.05 -14.19 -2.43
CA ARG A 136 15.67 -12.85 -2.41
C ARG A 136 17.08 -12.83 -1.83
N ALA A 137 17.48 -13.86 -1.07
CA ALA A 137 18.81 -14.04 -0.48
C ALA A 137 19.36 -12.80 0.26
N ARG A 138 18.50 -12.07 0.99
CA ARG A 138 18.87 -10.83 1.70
C ARG A 138 18.95 -11.00 3.22
N GLU A 139 18.45 -12.12 3.73
CA GLU A 139 18.24 -12.36 5.16
C GLU A 139 18.57 -13.80 5.50
N SER A 140 18.94 -14.05 6.75
CA SER A 140 19.14 -15.40 7.28
C SER A 140 17.81 -16.17 7.40
N ALA A 141 17.88 -17.50 7.44
CA ALA A 141 16.69 -18.34 7.61
C ALA A 141 15.91 -18.00 8.90
N ALA A 142 16.59 -17.70 10.00
CA ALA A 142 15.96 -17.33 11.27
C ALA A 142 15.20 -16.00 11.19
N GLU A 143 15.74 -15.01 10.49
CA GLU A 143 15.07 -13.74 10.24
C GLU A 143 13.83 -13.92 9.36
N ILE A 144 13.92 -14.77 8.33
CA ILE A 144 12.80 -15.13 7.45
C ILE A 144 11.70 -15.81 8.24
N ASP A 145 12.02 -16.80 9.08
CA ASP A 145 11.04 -17.53 9.90
C ASP A 145 10.34 -16.59 10.90
N SER A 146 11.09 -15.67 11.52
CA SER A 146 10.53 -14.61 12.37
C SER A 146 9.57 -13.68 11.60
N ARG A 147 9.90 -13.32 10.36
CA ARG A 147 9.03 -12.48 9.50
C ARG A 147 7.76 -13.19 9.10
N VAL A 148 7.87 -14.47 8.72
CA VAL A 148 6.70 -15.30 8.36
C VAL A 148 5.76 -15.44 9.56
N ALA A 149 6.30 -15.75 10.75
CA ALA A 149 5.51 -15.84 11.98
C ALA A 149 4.78 -14.51 12.30
N ARG A 150 5.47 -13.37 12.20
CA ARG A 150 4.84 -12.05 12.38
C ARG A 150 3.79 -11.74 11.31
N ALA A 151 3.99 -12.22 10.07
CA ALA A 151 3.02 -12.04 9.01
C ALA A 151 1.74 -12.85 9.27
N ALA A 152 1.88 -14.08 9.74
CA ALA A 152 0.76 -14.98 10.06
C ALA A 152 -0.03 -14.52 11.30
N ALA A 153 0.65 -13.95 12.30
CA ALA A 153 0.01 -13.47 13.53
C ALA A 153 -0.77 -12.16 13.36
N PHE A 154 -0.62 -11.46 12.24
CA PHE A 154 -1.24 -10.17 12.04
C PHE A 154 -2.55 -10.28 11.25
N THR A 155 -3.66 -10.14 11.93
CA THR A 155 -4.99 -9.99 11.34
C THR A 155 -5.29 -8.53 11.01
N VAL A 156 -6.00 -8.31 9.93
CA VAL A 156 -6.55 -7.00 9.55
C VAL A 156 -8.05 -7.07 9.63
N GLU A 157 -8.64 -6.27 10.49
CA GLU A 157 -10.09 -6.12 10.61
C GLU A 157 -10.48 -4.71 10.23
N HIS A 158 -11.38 -4.59 9.25
CA HIS A 158 -11.90 -3.30 8.82
C HIS A 158 -13.23 -3.50 8.09
N PRO A 159 -14.25 -2.62 8.30
CA PRO A 159 -15.57 -2.78 7.65
C PRO A 159 -15.50 -2.74 6.12
N ASN A 160 -14.52 -2.05 5.54
CA ASN A 160 -14.33 -1.95 4.10
C ASN A 160 -13.07 -2.74 3.66
N LEU A 161 -12.85 -3.94 4.22
CA LEU A 161 -11.72 -4.81 3.87
C LEU A 161 -12.02 -5.59 2.59
N HIS A 162 -11.06 -5.56 1.66
CA HIS A 162 -10.99 -6.46 0.51
C HIS A 162 -9.68 -7.25 0.56
N VAL A 163 -9.75 -8.56 0.42
CA VAL A 163 -8.59 -9.45 0.50
C VAL A 163 -8.26 -9.97 -0.89
N ILE A 164 -7.04 -9.71 -1.36
CA ILE A 164 -6.51 -10.26 -2.62
C ILE A 164 -5.44 -11.30 -2.27
N ARG A 165 -5.62 -12.54 -2.72
CA ARG A 165 -4.65 -13.62 -2.53
C ARG A 165 -3.62 -13.58 -3.66
N ASN A 166 -2.36 -13.35 -3.30
CA ASN A 166 -1.25 -13.31 -4.25
C ASN A 166 -0.41 -14.59 -4.15
N GLU A 167 -0.99 -15.70 -4.56
CA GLU A 167 -0.41 -17.05 -4.42
C GLU A 167 -0.05 -17.69 -5.76
N GLY A 168 -0.59 -17.17 -6.85
CA GLY A 168 -0.39 -17.62 -8.22
C GLY A 168 0.35 -16.62 -9.10
N PRO A 169 0.11 -16.66 -10.42
CA PRO A 169 0.64 -15.70 -11.38
C PRO A 169 0.26 -14.26 -11.03
N LEU A 170 1.18 -13.31 -11.24
CA LEU A 170 0.96 -11.89 -10.97
C LEU A 170 -0.30 -11.34 -11.66
N ALA A 171 -0.62 -11.84 -12.85
CA ALA A 171 -1.76 -11.38 -13.63
C ALA A 171 -3.12 -11.67 -12.98
N GLU A 172 -3.23 -12.71 -12.15
CA GLU A 172 -4.48 -13.05 -11.46
C GLU A 172 -4.78 -12.04 -10.35
N ALA A 173 -3.90 -11.93 -9.36
CA ALA A 173 -4.04 -10.98 -8.26
C ALA A 173 -3.98 -9.53 -8.75
N GLY A 174 -3.15 -9.26 -9.78
CA GLY A 174 -3.05 -7.95 -10.42
C GLY A 174 -4.33 -7.56 -11.15
N GLY A 175 -4.95 -8.50 -11.86
CA GLY A 175 -6.24 -8.30 -12.54
C GLY A 175 -7.37 -8.00 -11.55
N GLU A 176 -7.40 -8.70 -10.40
CA GLU A 176 -8.36 -8.43 -9.33
C GLU A 176 -8.16 -7.01 -8.76
N LEU A 177 -6.91 -6.61 -8.52
CA LEU A 177 -6.60 -5.26 -8.05
C LEU A 177 -7.05 -4.19 -9.07
N VAL A 178 -6.76 -4.38 -10.35
CA VAL A 178 -7.20 -3.46 -11.43
C VAL A 178 -8.72 -3.34 -11.46
N ALA A 179 -9.45 -4.44 -11.39
CA ALA A 179 -10.91 -4.45 -11.38
C ALA A 179 -11.47 -3.69 -10.16
N LEU A 180 -10.89 -3.93 -8.98
CA LEU A 180 -11.27 -3.23 -7.75
C LEU A 180 -11.05 -1.71 -7.86
N LEU A 181 -9.88 -1.29 -8.35
CA LEU A 181 -9.50 0.13 -8.48
C LEU A 181 -10.33 0.86 -9.54
N SER A 182 -10.72 0.18 -10.61
CA SER A 182 -11.55 0.76 -11.69
C SER A 182 -13.04 0.74 -11.39
N GLY A 183 -13.47 0.28 -10.22
CA GLY A 183 -14.89 0.17 -9.85
C GLY A 183 -15.65 -0.90 -10.63
N ARG A 184 -14.97 -1.77 -11.38
CA ARG A 184 -15.56 -2.92 -12.03
C ARG A 184 -15.86 -3.99 -10.99
N GLN A 185 -17.08 -4.53 -10.98
CA GLN A 185 -17.38 -5.67 -10.10
C GLN A 185 -16.48 -6.85 -10.49
N VAL A 186 -15.69 -7.32 -9.53
CA VAL A 186 -15.04 -8.62 -9.64
C VAL A 186 -16.15 -9.65 -9.54
N LEU A 187 -16.51 -10.29 -10.66
CA LEU A 187 -17.40 -11.45 -10.63
C LEU A 187 -16.72 -12.48 -9.72
N ALA A 188 -17.30 -12.72 -8.54
CA ALA A 188 -16.84 -13.77 -7.66
C ALA A 188 -16.78 -15.07 -8.47
N LYS A 189 -15.60 -15.67 -8.59
CA LYS A 189 -15.48 -17.03 -9.08
C LYS A 189 -16.17 -17.93 -8.04
N VAL A 190 -17.34 -18.46 -8.42
CA VAL A 190 -18.06 -19.51 -7.70
C VAL A 190 -17.21 -20.78 -7.70
#